data_8c7db8f753b1e866897f91021af1de5a
#
_entry.id   8c7db8f753b1e866897f91021af1de5a
#
_cell.length_a   1.000
_cell.length_b   1.000
_cell.length_c   1.000
_cell.angle_alpha   90.00
_cell.angle_beta   90.00
_cell.angle_gamma   90.00
#
_symmetry.space_group_name_H-M   'P 1'
#
loop_
_entity.id
_entity.type
_entity.pdbx_description
1 polymer ?
#
loop_
_entity_poly.entity_id
_entity_poly.type
_entity_poly.pdbx_seq_one_letter_code
_entity_poly.pdbx_strand_id
1 'polypeptide(L)'
;SSVLYGAYGALVYVMTIIGGSLADRYLGARKAVTFGAILLTFGHFGMTFEGSGSKQILSYNESQFQIALDGRGGDAKQQIITDSGKSYVTFTETDMVIAEPEVVDLPKVISRDDFSMSVETEEGYLNMLYLSLALLIAGVGFLKANISTIVGSLYGFGDARRDSGFTIFYMGINMGAFLASIFCGYLG
;
A
#
# COMPACT_ATOMS: atom_id res chain seq x y z
N SER A 1 -6.75 -7.78 4.10
CA SER A 1 -6.30 -6.41 3.68
C SER A 1 -7.02 -5.29 4.41
N SER A 2 -8.34 -5.39 4.67
CA SER A 2 -9.12 -4.34 5.38
C SER A 2 -8.64 -4.06 6.82
N VAL A 3 -8.23 -5.10 7.54
CA VAL A 3 -7.69 -4.97 8.91
C VAL A 3 -6.38 -4.19 8.92
N LEU A 4 -5.48 -4.48 7.98
CA LEU A 4 -4.21 -3.77 7.85
C LEU A 4 -4.42 -2.28 7.53
N TYR A 5 -5.35 -1.98 6.63
CA TYR A 5 -5.71 -0.60 6.29
C TYR A 5 -6.31 0.15 7.48
N GLY A 6 -7.20 -0.50 8.23
CA GLY A 6 -7.79 0.07 9.45
C GLY A 6 -6.74 0.32 10.53
N ALA A 7 -5.83 -0.63 10.74
CA ALA A 7 -4.72 -0.49 11.69
C ALA A 7 -3.78 0.65 11.30
N TYR A 8 -3.42 0.75 10.02
CA TYR A 8 -2.61 1.86 9.49
C TYR A 8 -3.26 3.22 9.79
N GLY A 9 -4.54 3.37 9.46
CA GLY A 9 -5.28 4.61 9.72
C GLY A 9 -5.30 4.98 11.21
N ALA A 10 -5.59 4.03 12.10
CA ALA A 10 -5.61 4.24 13.54
C ALA A 10 -4.22 4.66 14.06
N LEU A 11 -3.17 3.98 13.63
CA LEU A 11 -1.79 4.30 14.04
C LEU A 11 -1.34 5.69 13.59
N VAL A 12 -1.75 6.14 12.40
CA VAL A 12 -1.47 7.50 11.93
C VAL A 12 -2.05 8.55 12.88
N TYR A 13 -3.28 8.36 13.37
CA TYR A 13 -3.88 9.29 14.33
C TYR A 13 -3.18 9.26 15.68
N VAL A 14 -2.85 8.08 16.20
CA VAL A 14 -2.10 7.93 17.45
C VAL A 14 -0.72 8.61 17.34
N MET A 15 0.00 8.36 16.26
CA MET A 15 1.30 8.97 16.02
C MET A 15 1.24 10.49 15.84
N THR A 16 0.12 11.04 15.39
CA THR A 16 -0.08 12.50 15.33
C THR A 16 -0.07 13.12 16.72
N ILE A 17 -0.67 12.47 17.72
CA ILE A 17 -0.65 12.92 19.13
C ILE A 17 0.78 12.85 19.69
N ILE A 18 1.45 11.72 19.46
CA ILE A 18 2.84 11.52 19.92
C ILE A 18 3.78 12.52 19.25
N GLY A 19 3.70 12.66 17.93
CA GLY A 19 4.53 13.57 17.14
C GLY A 19 4.36 15.04 17.52
N GLY A 20 3.12 15.47 17.79
CA GLY A 20 2.83 16.80 18.32
C GLY A 20 3.44 17.02 19.70
N SER A 21 3.20 16.11 20.64
CA SER A 21 3.73 16.18 22.00
C SER A 21 5.26 16.20 22.05
N LEU A 22 5.93 15.38 21.24
CA LEU A 22 7.40 15.37 21.13
C LEU A 22 7.94 16.66 20.51
N ALA A 23 7.24 17.20 19.53
CA ALA A 23 7.63 18.45 18.89
C ALA A 23 7.53 19.63 19.89
N ASP A 24 6.43 19.73 20.61
CA ASP A 24 6.18 20.81 21.56
C ASP A 24 7.19 20.77 22.72
N ARG A 25 7.60 19.56 23.14
CA ARG A 25 8.47 19.41 24.31
C ARG A 25 9.96 19.47 23.98
N TYR A 26 10.40 18.97 22.83
CA TYR A 26 11.83 18.74 22.56
C TYR A 26 12.35 19.33 21.26
N LEU A 27 11.59 19.26 20.16
CA LEU A 27 12.11 19.53 18.81
C LEU A 27 11.77 20.93 18.29
N GLY A 28 10.57 21.43 18.64
CA GLY A 28 9.95 22.56 17.98
C GLY A 28 9.36 22.19 16.61
N ALA A 29 8.31 22.90 16.19
CA ALA A 29 7.51 22.56 15.01
C ALA A 29 8.33 22.43 13.71
N ARG A 30 9.29 23.33 13.47
CA ARG A 30 10.11 23.31 12.24
C ARG A 30 10.96 22.05 12.11
N LYS A 31 11.67 21.67 13.18
CA LYS A 31 12.51 20.46 13.19
C LYS A 31 11.67 19.21 13.12
N ALA A 32 10.50 19.19 13.78
CA ALA A 32 9.59 18.07 13.74
C ALA A 32 9.03 17.83 12.33
N VAL A 33 8.64 18.88 11.61
CA VAL A 33 8.19 18.78 10.22
C VAL A 33 9.31 18.30 9.30
N THR A 34 10.54 18.83 9.44
CA THR A 34 11.69 18.36 8.66
C THR A 34 11.98 16.89 8.92
N PHE A 35 11.98 16.47 10.19
CA PHE A 35 12.17 15.07 10.56
C PHE A 35 11.07 14.17 9.99
N GLY A 36 9.81 14.59 10.10
CA GLY A 36 8.67 13.88 9.49
C GLY A 36 8.80 13.75 7.98
N ALA A 37 9.24 14.79 7.28
CA ALA A 37 9.47 14.76 5.83
C ALA A 37 10.57 13.77 5.44
N ILE A 38 11.66 13.70 6.20
CA ILE A 38 12.75 12.73 6.00
C ILE A 38 12.22 11.30 6.17
N LEU A 39 11.47 11.04 7.24
CA LEU A 39 10.86 9.72 7.46
C LEU A 39 9.91 9.31 6.33
N LEU A 40 9.09 10.24 5.84
CA LEU A 40 8.22 10.01 4.69
C LEU A 40 9.00 9.66 3.43
N THR A 41 10.10 10.37 3.18
CA THR A 41 10.95 10.10 2.01
C THR A 41 11.52 8.68 2.07
N PHE A 42 12.07 8.28 3.21
CA PHE A 42 12.58 6.92 3.38
C PHE A 42 11.47 5.86 3.34
N GLY A 43 10.30 6.14 3.91
CA GLY A 43 9.15 5.24 3.84
C GLY A 43 8.69 5.00 2.40
N HIS A 44 8.52 6.05 1.60
CA HIS A 44 8.17 5.91 0.18
C HIS A 44 9.28 5.24 -0.64
N PHE A 45 10.54 5.57 -0.36
CA PHE A 45 11.67 4.90 -1.01
C PHE A 45 11.69 3.40 -0.69
N GLY A 46 11.43 3.02 0.57
CA GLY A 46 11.32 1.62 0.97
C GLY A 46 10.19 0.88 0.23
N MET A 47 9.07 1.53 -0.03
CA MET A 47 7.98 0.93 -0.79
C MET A 47 8.30 0.70 -2.28
N THR A 48 9.32 1.34 -2.83
CA THR A 48 9.75 1.06 -4.22
C THR A 48 10.45 -0.29 -4.36
N PHE A 49 10.91 -0.86 -3.26
CA PHE A 49 11.46 -2.23 -3.23
C PHE A 49 10.33 -3.26 -3.07
N GLU A 50 9.29 -3.14 -3.89
CA GLU A 50 8.29 -4.18 -4.03
C GLU A 50 8.97 -5.40 -4.66
N GLY A 51 9.14 -6.45 -3.87
CA GLY A 51 9.46 -7.76 -4.41
C GLY A 51 8.32 -8.28 -5.28
N SER A 52 8.55 -9.30 -6.03
CA SER A 52 7.49 -10.08 -6.65
C SER A 52 6.53 -10.50 -5.53
N GLY A 53 5.38 -9.82 -5.45
CA GLY A 53 4.41 -9.95 -4.37
C GLY A 53 4.10 -11.40 -4.00
N SER A 54 3.15 -11.62 -3.12
CA SER A 54 2.71 -12.96 -2.76
C SER A 54 2.47 -13.82 -4.02
N LYS A 55 3.26 -14.87 -4.17
CA LYS A 55 3.09 -15.86 -5.24
C LYS A 55 1.93 -16.77 -4.84
N GLN A 56 0.94 -16.88 -5.69
CA GLN A 56 -0.07 -17.92 -5.51
C GLN A 56 0.51 -19.23 -6.03
N ILE A 57 0.60 -20.20 -5.16
CA ILE A 57 1.08 -21.54 -5.48
C ILE A 57 -0.11 -22.50 -5.49
N LEU A 58 -0.26 -23.18 -6.59
CA LEU A 58 -1.21 -24.26 -6.77
C LEU A 58 -0.46 -25.58 -6.58
N SER A 59 -0.88 -26.40 -5.63
CA SER A 59 -0.34 -27.74 -5.39
C SER A 59 -1.30 -28.78 -5.97
N TYR A 60 -0.82 -29.58 -6.91
CA TYR A 60 -1.54 -30.67 -7.55
C TYR A 60 -0.59 -31.85 -7.78
N ASN A 61 -0.97 -33.06 -7.40
CA ASN A 61 -0.17 -34.30 -7.54
C ASN A 61 1.28 -34.16 -7.05
N GLU A 62 1.48 -33.64 -5.84
CA GLU A 62 2.81 -33.41 -5.24
C GLU A 62 3.70 -32.36 -5.98
N SER A 63 3.17 -31.77 -7.04
CA SER A 63 3.85 -30.72 -7.81
C SER A 63 3.27 -29.35 -7.44
N GLN A 64 4.13 -28.34 -7.47
CA GLN A 64 3.76 -26.95 -7.18
C GLN A 64 3.89 -26.11 -8.44
N PHE A 65 2.86 -25.34 -8.74
CA PHE A 65 2.78 -24.49 -9.92
C PHE A 65 2.48 -23.06 -9.48
N GLN A 66 3.12 -22.09 -10.10
CA GLN A 66 2.85 -20.70 -9.82
C GLN A 66 1.63 -20.23 -10.63
N ILE A 67 0.69 -19.55 -9.95
CA ILE A 67 -0.39 -18.81 -10.60
C ILE A 67 -0.01 -17.34 -10.65
N ALA A 68 -0.04 -16.75 -11.83
CA ALA A 68 0.18 -15.33 -12.05
C ALA A 68 -1.04 -14.67 -12.69
N LEU A 69 -1.18 -13.35 -12.49
CA LEU A 69 -2.17 -12.53 -13.18
C LEU A 69 -1.49 -11.90 -14.41
N ASP A 70 -2.09 -12.06 -15.56
CA ASP A 70 -1.70 -11.42 -16.81
C ASP A 70 -2.74 -10.34 -17.16
N GLY A 71 -2.27 -9.11 -17.34
CA GLY A 71 -3.12 -7.95 -17.57
C GLY A 71 -3.30 -7.07 -16.34
N ARG A 72 -4.03 -5.96 -16.51
CA ARG A 72 -4.32 -4.98 -15.46
C ARG A 72 -5.81 -4.70 -15.37
N GLY A 73 -6.29 -4.44 -14.15
CA GLY A 73 -7.69 -4.10 -13.91
C GLY A 73 -8.66 -5.23 -14.18
N GLY A 74 -9.83 -4.94 -14.75
CA GLY A 74 -10.92 -5.89 -14.96
C GLY A 74 -10.68 -6.96 -16.03
N ASP A 75 -9.65 -6.79 -16.89
CA ASP A 75 -9.27 -7.72 -17.94
C ASP A 75 -8.16 -8.70 -17.53
N ALA A 76 -7.70 -8.63 -16.27
CA ALA A 76 -6.66 -9.51 -15.78
C ALA A 76 -7.13 -10.97 -15.78
N LYS A 77 -6.36 -11.83 -16.46
CA LYS A 77 -6.60 -13.28 -16.54
C LYS A 77 -5.57 -14.02 -15.69
N GLN A 78 -6.02 -15.07 -15.03
CA GLN A 78 -5.11 -15.94 -14.30
C GLN A 78 -4.43 -16.91 -15.26
N GLN A 79 -3.12 -17.09 -15.11
CA GLN A 79 -2.35 -18.06 -15.86
C GLN A 79 -1.54 -18.95 -14.91
N ILE A 80 -1.49 -20.24 -15.23
CA ILE A 80 -0.59 -21.20 -14.58
C ILE A 80 0.76 -21.17 -15.29
N ILE A 81 1.81 -21.19 -14.52
CA ILE A 81 3.19 -21.22 -15.02
C ILE A 81 3.80 -22.55 -14.60
N THR A 82 4.24 -23.33 -15.59
CA THR A 82 4.95 -24.60 -15.40
C THR A 82 6.30 -24.52 -16.09
N ASP A 83 7.15 -25.51 -15.86
CA ASP A 83 8.43 -25.63 -16.56
C ASP A 83 8.26 -25.82 -18.07
N SER A 84 7.13 -26.40 -18.48
CA SER A 84 6.79 -26.68 -19.89
C SER A 84 6.22 -25.46 -20.62
N GLY A 85 5.58 -24.51 -19.90
CA GLY A 85 4.97 -23.34 -20.50
C GLY A 85 3.98 -22.61 -19.61
N LYS A 86 3.16 -21.78 -20.23
CA LYS A 86 2.12 -20.98 -19.55
C LYS A 86 0.78 -21.19 -20.23
N SER A 87 -0.28 -21.33 -19.46
CA SER A 87 -1.64 -21.43 -19.97
C SER A 87 -2.61 -20.64 -19.10
N TYR A 88 -3.66 -20.11 -19.71
CA TYR A 88 -4.71 -19.41 -18.94
C TYR A 88 -5.56 -20.44 -18.17
N VAL A 89 -5.96 -20.05 -16.97
CA VAL A 89 -6.81 -20.86 -16.12
C VAL A 89 -8.05 -20.08 -15.71
N THR A 90 -9.16 -20.80 -15.63
CA THR A 90 -10.43 -20.26 -15.14
C THR A 90 -10.90 -21.13 -13.98
N PHE A 91 -11.14 -20.51 -12.83
CA PHE A 91 -11.68 -21.20 -11.67
C PHE A 91 -13.20 -21.08 -11.69
N THR A 92 -13.87 -22.21 -11.58
CA THR A 92 -15.30 -22.33 -11.32
C THR A 92 -15.52 -22.71 -9.84
N GLU A 93 -16.76 -22.84 -9.41
CA GLU A 93 -17.06 -23.25 -8.04
C GLU A 93 -16.55 -24.66 -7.71
N THR A 94 -16.55 -25.54 -8.71
CA THR A 94 -16.23 -26.97 -8.56
C THR A 94 -14.91 -27.38 -9.16
N ASP A 95 -14.40 -26.64 -10.16
CA ASP A 95 -13.28 -27.09 -10.98
C ASP A 95 -12.36 -25.95 -11.39
N MET A 96 -11.14 -26.29 -11.76
CA MET A 96 -10.21 -25.42 -12.49
C MET A 96 -10.12 -25.91 -13.93
N VAL A 97 -10.34 -25.03 -14.90
CA VAL A 97 -10.27 -25.33 -16.33
C VAL A 97 -9.03 -24.65 -16.92
N ILE A 98 -8.20 -25.44 -17.61
CA ILE A 98 -6.97 -24.99 -18.27
C ILE A 98 -7.26 -24.82 -19.75
N ALA A 99 -6.93 -23.66 -20.33
CA ALA A 99 -7.22 -23.33 -21.72
C ALA A 99 -6.40 -24.19 -22.70
N GLU A 100 -5.10 -24.31 -22.43
CA GLU A 100 -4.15 -25.05 -23.27
C GLU A 100 -3.42 -26.11 -22.42
N PRO A 101 -4.07 -27.26 -22.13
CA PRO A 101 -3.54 -28.27 -21.22
C PRO A 101 -2.26 -28.93 -21.75
N GLU A 102 -2.12 -29.02 -23.07
CA GLU A 102 -0.94 -29.64 -23.73
C GLU A 102 0.34 -28.81 -23.51
N VAL A 103 0.22 -27.50 -23.36
CA VAL A 103 1.37 -26.60 -23.15
C VAL A 103 1.95 -26.73 -21.74
N VAL A 104 1.11 -27.06 -20.79
CA VAL A 104 1.48 -27.12 -19.35
C VAL A 104 1.55 -28.55 -18.82
N ASP A 105 1.29 -29.54 -19.66
CA ASP A 105 1.28 -30.99 -19.33
C ASP A 105 0.39 -31.32 -18.12
N LEU A 106 -0.82 -30.76 -18.12
CA LEU A 106 -1.81 -30.93 -17.07
C LEU A 106 -3.18 -31.33 -17.67
N PRO A 107 -4.06 -31.98 -16.90
CA PRO A 107 -5.42 -32.27 -17.33
C PRO A 107 -6.19 -30.98 -17.64
N LYS A 108 -7.09 -31.03 -18.63
CA LYS A 108 -7.91 -29.88 -19.01
C LYS A 108 -8.82 -29.37 -17.90
N VAL A 109 -9.28 -30.28 -17.06
CA VAL A 109 -10.16 -29.97 -15.91
C VAL A 109 -9.60 -30.68 -14.68
N ILE A 110 -9.41 -29.94 -13.62
CA ILE A 110 -8.95 -30.44 -12.32
C ILE A 110 -10.03 -30.08 -11.30
N SER A 111 -10.52 -31.09 -10.57
CA SER A 111 -11.52 -30.88 -9.54
C SER A 111 -10.98 -30.04 -8.37
N ARG A 112 -11.85 -29.26 -7.76
CA ARG A 112 -11.51 -28.40 -6.60
C ARG A 112 -10.91 -29.18 -5.43
N ASP A 113 -11.30 -30.42 -5.27
CA ASP A 113 -10.85 -31.31 -4.20
C ASP A 113 -9.44 -31.87 -4.43
N ASP A 114 -8.97 -31.88 -5.69
CA ASP A 114 -7.69 -32.47 -6.07
C ASP A 114 -6.51 -31.45 -6.02
N PHE A 115 -6.77 -30.17 -5.83
CA PHE A 115 -5.73 -29.17 -5.71
C PHE A 115 -5.90 -28.27 -4.49
N SER A 116 -4.80 -27.77 -3.97
CA SER A 116 -4.79 -26.75 -2.93
C SER A 116 -4.09 -25.48 -3.41
N MET A 117 -4.60 -24.34 -2.97
CA MET A 117 -3.98 -23.06 -3.24
C MET A 117 -3.37 -22.53 -1.95
N SER A 118 -2.11 -22.16 -2.02
CA SER A 118 -1.38 -21.47 -0.95
C SER A 118 -0.82 -20.16 -1.47
N VAL A 119 -0.62 -19.22 -0.55
CA VAL A 119 0.04 -17.94 -0.86
C VAL A 119 1.39 -17.98 -0.20
N GLU A 120 2.43 -18.02 -1.00
CA GLU A 120 3.79 -17.95 -0.53
C GLU A 120 4.26 -16.50 -0.59
N THR A 121 4.68 -15.97 0.55
CA THR A 121 5.14 -14.59 0.65
C THR A 121 6.56 -14.61 1.18
N GLU A 122 7.45 -13.93 0.50
CA GLU A 122 8.84 -13.81 0.96
C GLU A 122 8.89 -12.90 2.19
N GLU A 123 9.27 -13.45 3.34
CA GLU A 123 9.32 -12.73 4.62
C GLU A 123 10.16 -11.44 4.56
N GLY A 124 11.22 -11.44 3.75
CA GLY A 124 12.07 -10.27 3.56
C GLY A 124 11.31 -9.05 3.03
N TYR A 125 10.45 -9.25 2.04
CA TYR A 125 9.64 -8.17 1.47
C TYR A 125 8.51 -7.73 2.40
N LEU A 126 7.91 -8.66 3.15
CA LEU A 126 6.93 -8.31 4.18
C LEU A 126 7.54 -7.41 5.26
N ASN A 127 8.72 -7.77 5.75
CA ASN A 127 9.42 -6.98 6.76
C ASN A 127 9.79 -5.59 6.23
N MET A 128 10.22 -5.48 4.96
CA MET A 128 10.48 -4.20 4.32
C MET A 128 9.22 -3.36 4.15
N LEU A 129 8.10 -3.98 3.78
CA LEU A 129 6.79 -3.32 3.71
C LEU A 129 6.37 -2.77 5.08
N TYR A 130 6.45 -3.59 6.13
CA TYR A 130 6.08 -3.14 7.48
C TYR A 130 6.99 -2.03 7.99
N LEU A 131 8.30 -2.11 7.72
CA LEU A 131 9.23 -1.03 8.04
C LEU A 131 8.87 0.26 7.30
N SER A 132 8.59 0.17 6.01
CA SER A 132 8.19 1.32 5.19
C SER A 132 6.90 1.95 5.69
N LEU A 133 5.88 1.15 6.01
CA LEU A 133 4.63 1.62 6.61
C LEU A 133 4.86 2.27 7.98
N ALA A 134 5.72 1.72 8.81
CA ALA A 134 6.06 2.31 10.11
C ALA A 134 6.73 3.68 9.97
N LEU A 135 7.65 3.83 9.00
CA LEU A 135 8.29 5.10 8.67
C LEU A 135 7.27 6.13 8.15
N LEU A 136 6.32 5.70 7.31
CA LEU A 136 5.25 6.55 6.81
C LEU A 136 4.33 7.01 7.96
N ILE A 137 3.90 6.10 8.84
CA ILE A 137 3.06 6.41 10.00
C ILE A 137 3.75 7.45 10.89
N ALA A 138 5.01 7.20 11.24
CA ALA A 138 5.80 8.13 12.05
C ALA A 138 5.96 9.49 11.36
N GLY A 139 6.34 9.48 10.08
CA GLY A 139 6.53 10.70 9.29
C GLY A 139 5.28 11.56 9.19
N VAL A 140 4.12 10.96 8.87
CA VAL A 140 2.83 11.65 8.86
C VAL A 140 2.48 12.19 10.24
N GLY A 141 2.73 11.42 11.30
CA GLY A 141 2.47 11.83 12.68
C GLY A 141 3.20 13.13 13.04
N PHE A 142 4.51 13.19 12.76
CA PHE A 142 5.30 14.41 13.00
C PHE A 142 4.90 15.58 12.09
N LEU A 143 4.63 15.31 10.82
CA LEU A 143 4.30 16.35 9.85
C LEU A 143 2.90 16.92 10.10
N LYS A 144 1.89 16.08 10.21
CA LYS A 144 0.48 16.48 10.30
C LYS A 144 0.19 17.31 11.55
N ALA A 145 0.77 16.95 12.71
CA ALA A 145 0.59 17.68 13.95
C ALA A 145 1.20 19.09 13.89
N ASN A 146 2.36 19.23 13.25
CA ASN A 146 3.19 20.41 13.38
C ASN A 146 3.08 21.41 12.23
N ILE A 147 2.56 20.99 11.08
CA ILE A 147 2.45 21.87 9.91
C ILE A 147 1.44 23.00 10.16
N SER A 148 0.34 22.74 10.86
CA SER A 148 -0.64 23.76 11.24
C SER A 148 -0.05 24.78 12.20
N THR A 149 0.82 24.34 13.11
CA THR A 149 1.56 25.23 14.03
C THR A 149 2.49 26.17 13.26
N ILE A 150 3.16 25.66 12.21
CA ILE A 150 4.01 26.50 11.34
C ILE A 150 3.16 27.54 10.61
N VAL A 151 2.02 27.13 10.03
CA VAL A 151 1.10 28.07 9.35
C VAL A 151 0.66 29.16 10.32
N GLY A 152 0.26 28.79 11.54
CA GLY A 152 -0.11 29.75 12.58
C GLY A 152 1.01 30.72 12.96
N SER A 153 2.26 30.28 12.91
CA SER A 153 3.44 31.10 13.25
C SER A 153 3.83 32.12 12.18
N LEU A 154 3.26 32.04 10.99
CA LEU A 154 3.47 33.02 9.92
C LEU A 154 2.72 34.33 10.18
N TYR A 155 1.74 34.32 11.07
CA TYR A 155 0.91 35.46 11.41
C TYR A 155 1.21 35.93 12.83
N GLY A 156 1.31 37.25 13.01
CA GLY A 156 1.47 37.86 14.32
C GLY A 156 0.25 37.63 15.22
N PHE A 157 0.44 37.85 16.53
CA PHE A 157 -0.64 37.76 17.51
C PHE A 157 -1.71 38.80 17.19
N GLY A 158 -2.97 38.39 16.99
CA GLY A 158 -4.10 39.27 16.64
C GLY A 158 -4.16 39.69 15.16
N ASP A 159 -3.36 39.12 14.27
CA ASP A 159 -3.43 39.39 12.82
C ASP A 159 -4.76 38.85 12.25
N ALA A 160 -5.62 39.74 11.75
CA ALA A 160 -6.92 39.38 11.17
C ALA A 160 -6.83 38.46 9.92
N ARG A 161 -5.66 38.39 9.27
CA ARG A 161 -5.42 37.53 8.10
C ARG A 161 -5.17 36.05 8.50
N ARG A 162 -4.96 35.76 9.76
CA ARG A 162 -4.64 34.43 10.26
C ARG A 162 -5.73 33.42 9.90
N ASP A 163 -6.99 33.77 10.09
CA ASP A 163 -8.13 32.89 9.80
C ASP A 163 -8.26 32.61 8.30
N SER A 164 -8.06 33.64 7.48
CA SER A 164 -8.00 33.49 6.03
C SER A 164 -6.84 32.59 5.58
N GLY A 165 -5.68 32.71 6.23
CA GLY A 165 -4.52 31.86 5.98
C GLY A 165 -4.79 30.39 6.28
N PHE A 166 -5.45 30.07 7.39
CA PHE A 166 -5.87 28.71 7.70
C PHE A 166 -6.94 28.21 6.72
N THR A 167 -7.88 29.04 6.31
CA THR A 167 -8.89 28.69 5.32
C THR A 167 -8.24 28.27 3.98
N ILE A 168 -7.27 29.06 3.49
CA ILE A 168 -6.51 28.74 2.27
C ILE A 168 -5.73 27.44 2.44
N PHE A 169 -5.08 27.27 3.60
CA PHE A 169 -4.31 26.06 3.90
C PHE A 169 -5.19 24.79 3.86
N TYR A 170 -6.34 24.80 4.53
CA TYR A 170 -7.28 23.67 4.52
C TYR A 170 -7.93 23.44 3.15
N MET A 171 -8.21 24.51 2.41
CA MET A 171 -8.66 24.41 1.03
C MET A 171 -7.62 23.71 0.16
N GLY A 172 -6.33 24.04 0.32
CA GLY A 172 -5.23 23.38 -0.37
C GLY A 172 -5.15 21.88 -0.05
N ILE A 173 -5.32 21.48 1.20
CA ILE A 173 -5.34 20.06 1.62
C ILE A 173 -6.50 19.32 0.92
N ASN A 174 -7.71 19.89 0.96
CA ASN A 174 -8.89 19.26 0.36
C ASN A 174 -8.79 19.18 -1.18
N MET A 175 -8.28 20.24 -1.81
CA MET A 175 -8.01 20.24 -3.25
C MET A 175 -6.98 19.18 -3.63
N GLY A 176 -5.90 19.05 -2.86
CA GLY A 176 -4.88 18.01 -3.05
C GLY A 176 -5.46 16.60 -2.92
N ALA A 177 -6.30 16.36 -1.92
CA ALA A 177 -6.96 15.07 -1.74
C ALA A 177 -7.91 14.73 -2.91
N PHE A 178 -8.69 15.72 -3.36
CA PHE A 178 -9.58 15.57 -4.50
C PHE A 178 -8.81 15.24 -5.79
N LEU A 179 -7.76 15.99 -6.10
CA LEU A 179 -6.93 15.75 -7.28
C LEU A 179 -6.21 14.40 -7.20
N ALA A 180 -5.68 14.04 -6.03
CA ALA A 180 -5.04 12.73 -5.84
C ALA A 180 -6.00 11.57 -6.14
N SER A 181 -7.26 11.66 -5.70
CA SER A 181 -8.26 10.62 -5.99
C SER A 181 -8.54 10.46 -7.48
N ILE A 182 -8.60 11.58 -8.22
CA ILE A 182 -8.80 11.55 -9.68
C ILE A 182 -7.58 10.95 -10.39
N PHE A 183 -6.37 11.44 -10.07
CA PHE A 183 -5.16 10.99 -10.75
C PHE A 183 -4.82 9.53 -10.42
N CYS A 184 -4.94 9.12 -9.15
CA CYS A 184 -4.71 7.73 -8.77
C CYS A 184 -5.77 6.78 -9.38
N GLY A 185 -7.03 7.20 -9.46
CA GLY A 185 -8.06 6.39 -10.09
C GLY A 185 -7.93 6.29 -11.62
N TYR A 186 -7.27 7.27 -12.28
CA TYR A 186 -7.02 7.24 -13.71
C TYR A 186 -5.76 6.44 -14.08
N LEU A 187 -4.74 6.46 -13.22
CA LEU A 187 -3.44 5.82 -13.47
C LEU A 187 -3.35 4.38 -12.94
N GLY A 188 -4.24 3.96 -12.04
CA GLY A 188 -4.30 2.62 -11.45
C GLY A 188 -5.35 1.76 -12.11
#